data_28f5ccffd9c66939607a1e29221438e3
#
_entry.id   28f5ccffd9c66939607a1e29221438e3
#
_cell.length_a   1.000
_cell.length_b   1.000
_cell.length_c   1.000
_cell.angle_alpha   90.00
_cell.angle_beta   90.00
_cell.angle_gamma   90.00
#
_symmetry.space_group_name_H-M   'P 1'
#
loop_
_entity.id
_entity.type
_entity.pdbx_description
1 polymer ?
#
loop_
_entity_poly.entity_id
_entity_poly.type
_entity_poly.pdbx_seq_one_letter_code
_entity_poly.pdbx_strand_id
1 'polypeptide(L)'
;MNDSIAAKPADGPADSAAAGTDPALTATAKLTPREKKWIIYDVGNSAFVLLSTAVIPIYAKSLMPADGNIVSAWGYAQTIASLVIALLMPLLGSIADVQGTKIKFFLGFFGTGVVTCCAMALPLTWLPFLVVYILATIGLNGSLTFYDSMLIDTTPNERMDKVSSHGYGWGYIGSTVPFIVCIALIFGGPALPFGWTTTGCTRASFIITAVWWVAFTIPLISSYRQEHYRATRDQLGTAVRGTFRELGGTFRKIVRNKPLWMFRSEEHT
;
A
#
# COMPACT_ATOMS: atom_id res chain seq x y z
N MET A 1 24.63 -68.97 33.72
CA MET A 1 23.75 -69.22 32.60
C MET A 1 23.14 -67.88 32.26
N ASN A 2 23.76 -67.25 31.27
CA ASN A 2 23.48 -65.89 30.92
C ASN A 2 23.11 -65.90 29.44
N ASP A 3 21.85 -65.74 29.12
CA ASP A 3 21.44 -65.58 27.71
C ASP A 3 21.20 -64.07 27.43
N SER A 4 22.20 -63.54 26.76
CA SER A 4 22.17 -62.21 26.20
C SER A 4 21.36 -62.20 24.91
N ILE A 5 20.18 -61.58 24.89
CA ILE A 5 19.40 -61.38 23.66
C ILE A 5 19.83 -60.00 23.11
N ALA A 6 20.61 -60.06 22.02
CA ALA A 6 20.98 -58.91 21.22
C ALA A 6 19.75 -58.38 20.45
N ALA A 7 19.32 -57.17 20.71
CA ALA A 7 18.30 -56.50 19.94
C ALA A 7 18.91 -56.00 18.61
N LYS A 8 18.28 -56.40 17.50
CA LYS A 8 18.55 -55.95 16.13
C LYS A 8 18.13 -54.47 16.00
N PRO A 9 18.93 -53.55 15.44
CA PRO A 9 18.47 -52.20 15.13
C PRO A 9 17.46 -52.25 13.98
N ALA A 10 16.32 -51.59 14.20
CA ALA A 10 15.30 -51.36 13.20
C ALA A 10 15.82 -50.34 12.18
N ASP A 11 15.95 -50.76 10.93
CA ASP A 11 16.14 -49.86 9.78
C ASP A 11 14.90 -49.00 9.63
N GLY A 12 14.98 -47.76 10.11
CA GLY A 12 14.02 -46.72 9.77
C GLY A 12 14.19 -46.28 8.32
N PRO A 13 13.09 -45.98 7.60
CA PRO A 13 13.20 -45.51 6.23
C PRO A 13 14.00 -44.21 6.19
N ALA A 14 14.97 -44.21 5.26
CA ALA A 14 15.82 -43.08 4.95
C ALA A 14 15.02 -41.80 4.81
N ASP A 15 15.42 -40.80 5.56
CA ASP A 15 15.07 -39.41 5.33
C ASP A 15 15.21 -39.10 3.84
N SER A 16 14.05 -38.99 3.18
CA SER A 16 13.96 -38.42 1.85
C SER A 16 14.49 -36.98 1.96
N ALA A 17 15.74 -36.82 1.53
CA ALA A 17 16.42 -35.56 1.41
C ALA A 17 15.47 -34.53 0.78
N ALA A 18 15.01 -33.56 1.60
CA ALA A 18 14.54 -32.29 1.09
C ALA A 18 15.70 -31.73 0.27
N ALA A 19 15.63 -31.88 -1.04
CA ALA A 19 16.58 -31.32 -1.99
C ALA A 19 16.57 -29.81 -1.71
N GLY A 20 17.59 -29.33 -0.99
CA GLY A 20 17.85 -27.91 -0.76
C GLY A 20 18.02 -27.28 -2.13
N THR A 21 16.96 -26.68 -2.64
CA THR A 21 17.01 -25.84 -3.84
C THR A 21 17.97 -24.71 -3.54
N ASP A 22 19.07 -24.63 -4.32
CA ASP A 22 20.08 -23.58 -4.19
C ASP A 22 19.36 -22.21 -4.18
N PRO A 23 19.53 -21.38 -3.12
CA PRO A 23 18.91 -20.07 -3.03
C PRO A 23 19.17 -19.19 -4.26
N ALA A 24 20.35 -19.34 -4.90
CA ALA A 24 20.69 -18.63 -6.13
C ALA A 24 19.84 -19.09 -7.33
N LEU A 25 19.49 -20.37 -7.44
CA LEU A 25 18.63 -20.91 -8.49
C LEU A 25 17.17 -20.47 -8.29
N THR A 26 16.70 -20.39 -7.05
CA THR A 26 15.35 -19.90 -6.73
C THR A 26 15.23 -18.40 -7.03
N ALA A 27 16.24 -17.61 -6.73
CA ALA A 27 16.25 -16.16 -7.02
C ALA A 27 16.20 -15.86 -8.54
N THR A 28 16.78 -16.72 -9.40
CA THR A 28 16.79 -16.52 -10.87
C THR A 28 15.55 -17.09 -11.58
N ALA A 29 14.75 -17.91 -10.92
CA ALA A 29 13.57 -18.54 -11.51
C ALA A 29 12.52 -17.50 -12.03
N LYS A 30 11.73 -17.88 -13.05
CA LYS A 30 10.64 -17.06 -13.61
C LYS A 30 9.60 -16.72 -12.54
N LEU A 31 8.96 -15.54 -12.68
CA LEU A 31 7.89 -15.10 -11.79
C LEU A 31 6.71 -16.09 -11.83
N THR A 32 6.24 -16.48 -10.65
CA THR A 32 5.08 -17.35 -10.48
C THR A 32 3.78 -16.59 -10.80
N PRO A 33 2.66 -17.28 -11.08
CA PRO A 33 1.37 -16.63 -11.29
C PRO A 33 0.90 -15.79 -10.09
N ARG A 34 1.20 -16.19 -8.83
CA ARG A 34 0.87 -15.42 -7.62
C ARG A 34 1.70 -14.15 -7.57
N GLU A 35 3.01 -14.21 -7.79
CA GLU A 35 3.90 -13.06 -7.82
C GLU A 35 3.46 -12.04 -8.88
N LYS A 36 3.11 -12.50 -10.09
CA LYS A 36 2.60 -11.60 -11.15
C LYS A 36 1.32 -10.88 -10.75
N LYS A 37 0.39 -11.56 -10.07
CA LYS A 37 -0.87 -10.96 -9.61
C LYS A 37 -0.64 -9.94 -8.49
N TRP A 38 0.36 -10.16 -7.63
CA TRP A 38 0.78 -9.19 -6.64
C TRP A 38 1.39 -7.95 -7.32
N ILE A 39 2.33 -8.13 -8.25
CA ILE A 39 2.96 -7.06 -9.04
C ILE A 39 1.93 -6.20 -9.78
N ILE A 40 0.91 -6.81 -10.37
CA ILE A 40 -0.13 -6.12 -11.15
C ILE A 40 -0.93 -5.11 -10.31
N TYR A 41 -1.12 -5.33 -9.02
CA TYR A 41 -1.78 -4.36 -8.15
C TYR A 41 -1.04 -3.01 -8.14
N ASP A 42 0.28 -3.03 -8.18
CA ASP A 42 1.10 -1.81 -8.15
C ASP A 42 0.90 -0.93 -9.39
N VAL A 43 0.61 -1.55 -10.54
CA VAL A 43 0.16 -0.85 -11.76
C VAL A 43 -1.14 -0.07 -11.52
N GLY A 44 -2.06 -0.63 -10.72
CA GLY A 44 -3.34 -0.01 -10.41
C GLY A 44 -3.20 1.21 -9.50
N ASN A 45 -2.55 1.04 -8.33
CA ASN A 45 -2.45 2.09 -7.32
C ASN A 45 -1.55 3.25 -7.74
N SER A 46 -0.48 2.98 -8.49
CA SER A 46 0.45 4.01 -8.95
C SER A 46 -0.19 5.02 -9.91
N ALA A 47 -1.30 4.67 -10.57
CA ALA A 47 -2.07 5.62 -11.37
C ALA A 47 -2.64 6.77 -10.52
N PHE A 48 -3.17 6.45 -9.33
CA PHE A 48 -3.63 7.48 -8.39
C PHE A 48 -2.46 8.31 -7.85
N VAL A 49 -1.30 7.70 -7.59
CA VAL A 49 -0.10 8.42 -7.15
C VAL A 49 0.31 9.46 -8.19
N LEU A 50 0.40 9.10 -9.48
CA LEU A 50 0.72 10.04 -10.55
C LEU A 50 -0.30 11.16 -10.67
N LEU A 51 -1.59 10.83 -10.61
CA LEU A 51 -2.66 11.83 -10.67
C LEU A 51 -2.59 12.78 -9.47
N SER A 52 -2.30 12.27 -8.27
CA SER A 52 -2.22 13.05 -7.03
C SER A 52 -1.05 14.03 -6.99
N THR A 53 0.02 13.72 -7.70
CA THR A 53 1.19 14.60 -7.77
C THR A 53 1.09 15.65 -8.88
N ALA A 54 0.48 15.32 -10.02
CA ALA A 54 0.50 16.17 -11.20
C ALA A 54 -0.81 16.94 -11.44
N VAL A 55 -1.97 16.30 -11.26
CA VAL A 55 -3.27 16.85 -11.68
C VAL A 55 -4.06 17.42 -10.50
N ILE A 56 -4.13 16.67 -9.39
CA ILE A 56 -4.98 17.02 -8.25
C ILE A 56 -4.62 18.38 -7.64
N PRO A 57 -3.33 18.76 -7.43
CA PRO A 57 -2.99 20.08 -6.91
C PRO A 57 -3.44 21.24 -7.81
N ILE A 58 -3.33 21.05 -9.13
CA ILE A 58 -3.75 22.05 -10.12
C ILE A 58 -5.28 22.21 -10.08
N TYR A 59 -6.00 21.09 -10.01
CA TYR A 59 -7.45 21.12 -9.90
C TYR A 59 -7.92 21.73 -8.59
N ALA A 60 -7.31 21.38 -7.46
CA ALA A 60 -7.59 21.98 -6.15
C ALA A 60 -7.39 23.51 -6.17
N LYS A 61 -6.33 23.99 -6.83
CA LYS A 61 -6.09 25.42 -7.03
C LYS A 61 -7.24 26.09 -7.81
N SER A 62 -7.79 25.43 -8.84
CA SER A 62 -8.90 25.99 -9.62
C SER A 62 -10.22 26.09 -8.87
N LEU A 63 -10.37 25.33 -7.76
CA LEU A 63 -11.52 25.39 -6.86
C LEU A 63 -11.41 26.43 -5.77
N MET A 64 -10.19 26.95 -5.52
CA MET A 64 -9.89 27.84 -4.42
C MET A 64 -10.31 29.30 -4.74
N PRO A 65 -10.76 30.09 -3.74
CA PRO A 65 -10.92 31.53 -3.90
C PRO A 65 -9.64 32.24 -4.34
N ALA A 66 -9.76 33.36 -5.05
CA ALA A 66 -8.62 34.06 -5.66
C ALA A 66 -7.58 34.57 -4.64
N ASP A 67 -8.00 34.83 -3.41
CA ASP A 67 -7.16 35.24 -2.27
C ASP A 67 -6.58 34.06 -1.48
N GLY A 68 -6.94 32.82 -1.85
CA GLY A 68 -6.51 31.61 -1.16
C GLY A 68 -5.07 31.22 -1.48
N ASN A 69 -4.31 30.80 -0.48
CA ASN A 69 -2.96 30.25 -0.64
C ASN A 69 -3.00 28.73 -0.79
N ILE A 70 -2.93 28.26 -2.04
CA ILE A 70 -2.96 26.81 -2.35
C ILE A 70 -1.76 26.07 -1.76
N VAL A 71 -0.58 26.68 -1.71
CA VAL A 71 0.65 26.00 -1.22
C VAL A 71 0.48 25.65 0.26
N SER A 72 -0.01 26.61 1.06
CA SER A 72 -0.29 26.35 2.50
C SER A 72 -1.41 25.33 2.68
N ALA A 73 -2.53 25.47 1.96
CA ALA A 73 -3.66 24.56 2.09
C ALA A 73 -3.30 23.12 1.67
N TRP A 74 -2.55 22.97 0.59
CA TRP A 74 -2.04 21.68 0.13
C TRP A 74 -1.05 21.07 1.12
N GLY A 75 -0.11 21.89 1.63
CA GLY A 75 0.83 21.49 2.68
C GLY A 75 0.12 20.98 3.95
N TYR A 76 -0.92 21.70 4.41
CA TYR A 76 -1.74 21.22 5.54
C TYR A 76 -2.46 19.92 5.23
N ALA A 77 -3.06 19.77 4.05
CA ALA A 77 -3.73 18.52 3.67
C ALA A 77 -2.78 17.33 3.67
N GLN A 78 -1.59 17.49 3.08
CA GLN A 78 -0.54 16.47 3.07
C GLN A 78 -0.03 16.16 4.50
N THR A 79 0.18 17.18 5.32
CA THR A 79 0.62 17.02 6.70
C THR A 79 -0.43 16.25 7.53
N ILE A 80 -1.70 16.58 7.40
CA ILE A 80 -2.79 15.91 8.09
C ILE A 80 -2.86 14.44 7.64
N ALA A 81 -2.84 14.17 6.33
CA ALA A 81 -2.86 12.82 5.81
C ALA A 81 -1.66 12.00 6.32
N SER A 82 -0.45 12.56 6.25
CA SER A 82 0.79 11.91 6.72
C SER A 82 0.77 11.64 8.22
N LEU A 83 0.27 12.58 9.03
CA LEU A 83 0.16 12.42 10.48
C LEU A 83 -0.83 11.29 10.83
N VAL A 84 -2.00 11.28 10.20
CA VAL A 84 -2.99 10.22 10.39
C VAL A 84 -2.41 8.85 10.01
N ILE A 85 -1.73 8.76 8.87
CA ILE A 85 -1.09 7.52 8.42
C ILE A 85 0.00 7.09 9.41
N ALA A 86 0.89 7.99 9.84
CA ALA A 86 1.95 7.70 10.80
C ALA A 86 1.41 7.15 12.12
N LEU A 87 0.27 7.67 12.60
CA LEU A 87 -0.40 7.16 13.80
C LEU A 87 -1.10 5.82 13.57
N LEU A 88 -1.62 5.58 12.36
CA LEU A 88 -2.29 4.33 12.01
C LEU A 88 -1.32 3.18 11.69
N MET A 89 -0.14 3.46 11.14
CA MET A 89 0.81 2.44 10.65
C MET A 89 1.12 1.34 11.67
N PRO A 90 1.47 1.62 12.93
CA PRO A 90 1.75 0.56 13.89
C PRO A 90 0.51 -0.28 14.22
N LEU A 91 -0.66 0.36 14.23
CA LEU A 91 -1.93 -0.32 14.43
C LEU A 91 -2.26 -1.24 13.24
N LEU A 92 -2.11 -0.74 12.01
CA LEU A 92 -2.35 -1.51 10.80
C LEU A 92 -1.39 -2.70 10.69
N GLY A 93 -0.11 -2.51 11.06
CA GLY A 93 0.88 -3.58 11.12
C GLY A 93 0.46 -4.71 12.08
N SER A 94 0.02 -4.36 13.30
CA SER A 94 -0.45 -5.36 14.28
C SER A 94 -1.71 -6.09 13.82
N ILE A 95 -2.61 -5.41 13.12
CA ILE A 95 -3.81 -6.02 12.51
C ILE A 95 -3.43 -6.96 11.36
N ALA A 96 -2.44 -6.57 10.55
CA ALA A 96 -1.96 -7.39 9.44
C ALA A 96 -1.39 -8.74 9.91
N ASP A 97 -0.85 -8.81 11.13
CA ASP A 97 -0.33 -10.03 11.73
C ASP A 97 -1.42 -10.99 12.26
N VAL A 98 -2.69 -10.58 12.26
CA VAL A 98 -3.82 -11.41 12.72
C VAL A 98 -4.40 -12.23 11.57
N GLN A 99 -4.73 -13.49 11.86
CA GLN A 99 -5.27 -14.44 10.88
C GLN A 99 -6.56 -13.91 10.21
N GLY A 100 -6.58 -13.93 8.88
CA GLY A 100 -7.75 -13.60 8.06
C GLY A 100 -8.14 -12.12 8.06
N THR A 101 -7.28 -11.23 8.57
CA THR A 101 -7.55 -9.78 8.62
C THR A 101 -6.95 -9.02 7.44
N LYS A 102 -5.78 -9.42 6.93
CA LYS A 102 -5.06 -8.70 5.87
C LYS A 102 -5.97 -8.31 4.70
N ILE A 103 -6.63 -9.29 4.09
CA ILE A 103 -7.47 -9.02 2.91
C ILE A 103 -8.68 -8.14 3.24
N LYS A 104 -9.27 -8.28 4.43
CA LYS A 104 -10.46 -7.50 4.82
C LYS A 104 -10.13 -6.04 5.02
N PHE A 105 -9.04 -5.76 5.74
CA PHE A 105 -8.57 -4.39 5.96
C PHE A 105 -8.01 -3.78 4.68
N PHE A 106 -7.28 -4.57 3.87
CA PHE A 106 -6.89 -4.17 2.53
C PHE A 106 -8.09 -3.67 1.72
N LEU A 107 -9.16 -4.48 1.63
CA LEU A 107 -10.39 -4.12 0.91
C LEU A 107 -11.09 -2.90 1.49
N GLY A 108 -11.07 -2.72 2.82
CA GLY A 108 -11.63 -1.55 3.48
C GLY A 108 -10.91 -0.27 3.07
N PHE A 109 -9.58 -0.24 3.16
CA PHE A 109 -8.76 0.91 2.76
C PHE A 109 -8.77 1.14 1.25
N PHE A 110 -8.63 0.08 0.46
CA PHE A 110 -8.77 0.13 -1.00
C PHE A 110 -10.12 0.71 -1.42
N GLY A 111 -11.21 0.18 -0.85
CA GLY A 111 -12.56 0.68 -1.12
C GLY A 111 -12.74 2.14 -0.74
N THR A 112 -12.19 2.57 0.42
CA THR A 112 -12.17 3.98 0.81
C THR A 112 -11.42 4.82 -0.23
N GLY A 113 -10.23 4.39 -0.65
CA GLY A 113 -9.44 5.08 -1.68
C GLY A 113 -10.19 5.23 -3.00
N VAL A 114 -10.78 4.15 -3.50
CA VAL A 114 -11.55 4.15 -4.76
C VAL A 114 -12.80 5.01 -4.68
N VAL A 115 -13.60 4.86 -3.62
CA VAL A 115 -14.84 5.62 -3.43
C VAL A 115 -14.55 7.12 -3.33
N THR A 116 -13.53 7.50 -2.57
CA THR A 116 -13.14 8.91 -2.45
C THR A 116 -12.50 9.44 -3.73
N CYS A 117 -11.74 8.63 -4.47
CA CYS A 117 -11.26 9.00 -5.80
C CYS A 117 -12.43 9.29 -6.76
N CYS A 118 -13.47 8.45 -6.77
CA CYS A 118 -14.70 8.73 -7.53
C CYS A 118 -15.43 9.98 -7.02
N ALA A 119 -15.48 10.19 -5.70
CA ALA A 119 -16.13 11.36 -5.11
C ALA A 119 -15.44 12.69 -5.48
N MET A 120 -14.13 12.68 -5.79
CA MET A 120 -13.43 13.85 -6.32
C MET A 120 -13.95 14.32 -7.68
N ALA A 121 -14.66 13.47 -8.43
CA ALA A 121 -15.33 13.83 -9.68
C ALA A 121 -16.60 14.66 -9.48
N LEU A 122 -17.15 14.71 -8.26
CA LEU A 122 -18.32 15.50 -7.94
C LEU A 122 -18.02 17.02 -7.99
N PRO A 123 -19.03 17.87 -8.21
CA PRO A 123 -18.87 19.32 -8.21
C PRO A 123 -18.66 19.89 -6.79
N LEU A 124 -17.56 19.51 -6.15
CA LEU A 124 -17.23 19.93 -4.79
C LEU A 124 -16.64 21.36 -4.79
N THR A 125 -16.86 22.07 -3.70
CA THR A 125 -16.08 23.27 -3.35
C THR A 125 -14.71 22.86 -2.83
N TRP A 126 -13.77 23.81 -2.72
CA TRP A 126 -12.36 23.51 -2.44
C TRP A 126 -12.15 22.78 -1.10
N LEU A 127 -12.85 23.15 -0.03
CA LEU A 127 -12.65 22.53 1.28
C LEU A 127 -13.15 21.06 1.35
N PRO A 128 -14.41 20.73 0.94
CA PRO A 128 -14.84 19.35 0.80
C PRO A 128 -13.94 18.54 -0.13
N PHE A 129 -13.43 19.12 -1.21
CA PHE A 129 -12.49 18.45 -2.11
C PHE A 129 -11.20 18.04 -1.39
N LEU A 130 -10.59 18.93 -0.58
CA LEU A 130 -9.41 18.61 0.21
C LEU A 130 -9.68 17.50 1.24
N VAL A 131 -10.85 17.52 1.90
CA VAL A 131 -11.23 16.46 2.84
C VAL A 131 -11.32 15.10 2.12
N VAL A 132 -11.97 15.06 0.96
CA VAL A 132 -12.08 13.83 0.14
C VAL A 132 -10.69 13.37 -0.33
N TYR A 133 -9.81 14.29 -0.70
CA TYR A 133 -8.44 13.99 -1.07
C TYR A 133 -7.62 13.40 0.10
N ILE A 134 -7.75 13.96 1.31
CA ILE A 134 -7.11 13.39 2.52
C ILE A 134 -7.57 11.95 2.74
N LEU A 135 -8.88 11.70 2.65
CA LEU A 135 -9.43 10.36 2.80
C LEU A 135 -8.95 9.40 1.70
N ALA A 136 -8.84 9.86 0.45
CA ALA A 136 -8.28 9.07 -0.65
C ALA A 136 -6.81 8.70 -0.39
N THR A 137 -6.02 9.63 0.12
CA THR A 137 -4.61 9.43 0.47
C THR A 137 -4.47 8.44 1.64
N ILE A 138 -5.32 8.54 2.66
CA ILE A 138 -5.37 7.57 3.77
C ILE A 138 -5.77 6.18 3.26
N GLY A 139 -6.77 6.10 2.38
CA GLY A 139 -7.21 4.86 1.74
C GLY A 139 -6.08 4.21 0.93
N LEU A 140 -5.36 4.98 0.13
CA LEU A 140 -4.20 4.50 -0.63
C LEU A 140 -3.13 3.93 0.31
N ASN A 141 -2.63 4.74 1.25
CA ASN A 141 -1.51 4.34 2.12
C ASN A 141 -1.88 3.20 3.06
N GLY A 142 -3.13 3.18 3.57
CA GLY A 142 -3.63 2.05 4.35
C GLY A 142 -3.69 0.76 3.52
N SER A 143 -4.15 0.83 2.27
CA SER A 143 -4.16 -0.34 1.38
C SER A 143 -2.74 -0.81 1.04
N LEU A 144 -1.79 0.11 0.81
CA LEU A 144 -0.38 -0.22 0.56
C LEU A 144 0.25 -0.94 1.75
N THR A 145 -0.03 -0.52 2.99
CA THR A 145 0.47 -1.20 4.19
C THR A 145 0.10 -2.69 4.22
N PHE A 146 -1.16 -3.01 3.90
CA PHE A 146 -1.59 -4.40 3.82
C PHE A 146 -1.05 -5.11 2.59
N TYR A 147 -0.99 -4.44 1.45
CA TYR A 147 -0.39 -4.96 0.22
C TYR A 147 1.07 -5.36 0.43
N ASP A 148 1.89 -4.52 1.04
CA ASP A 148 3.28 -4.83 1.35
C ASP A 148 3.38 -6.02 2.30
N SER A 149 2.49 -6.10 3.30
CA SER A 149 2.44 -7.24 4.22
C SER A 149 2.01 -8.56 3.55
N MET A 150 1.34 -8.51 2.39
CA MET A 150 0.95 -9.69 1.60
C MET A 150 2.12 -10.30 0.83
N LEU A 151 3.24 -9.60 0.69
CA LEU A 151 4.41 -10.10 -0.04
C LEU A 151 4.96 -11.37 0.59
N ILE A 152 5.01 -11.45 1.93
CA ILE A 152 5.47 -12.64 2.66
C ILE A 152 4.59 -13.88 2.44
N ASP A 153 3.31 -13.69 2.09
CA ASP A 153 2.38 -14.77 1.76
C ASP A 153 2.44 -15.15 0.28
N THR A 154 3.08 -14.32 -0.54
CA THR A 154 3.08 -14.44 -2.01
C THR A 154 4.35 -15.10 -2.52
N THR A 155 5.49 -14.83 -1.87
CA THR A 155 6.82 -15.27 -2.31
C THR A 155 7.74 -15.58 -1.14
N PRO A 156 8.68 -16.56 -1.29
CA PRO A 156 9.70 -16.83 -0.27
C PRO A 156 10.68 -15.66 -0.13
N ASN A 157 11.33 -15.57 1.04
CA ASN A 157 12.21 -14.46 1.41
C ASN A 157 13.31 -14.19 0.38
N GLU A 158 13.90 -15.23 -0.20
CA GLU A 158 15.00 -15.14 -1.18
C GLU A 158 14.59 -14.46 -2.49
N ARG A 159 13.28 -14.29 -2.72
CA ARG A 159 12.72 -13.68 -3.93
C ARG A 159 12.00 -12.36 -3.70
N MET A 160 11.83 -11.94 -2.44
CA MET A 160 11.07 -10.74 -2.09
C MET A 160 11.60 -9.50 -2.80
N ASP A 161 12.92 -9.29 -2.79
CA ASP A 161 13.55 -8.13 -3.44
C ASP A 161 13.29 -8.11 -4.95
N LYS A 162 13.36 -9.28 -5.59
CA LYS A 162 13.08 -9.41 -7.02
C LYS A 162 11.62 -9.08 -7.32
N VAL A 163 10.67 -9.66 -6.57
CA VAL A 163 9.23 -9.46 -6.79
C VAL A 163 8.85 -8.00 -6.51
N SER A 164 9.35 -7.42 -5.42
CA SER A 164 9.13 -6.02 -5.05
C SER A 164 9.68 -5.06 -6.13
N SER A 165 10.93 -5.29 -6.59
CA SER A 165 11.52 -4.47 -7.66
C SER A 165 10.72 -4.53 -8.96
N HIS A 166 10.16 -5.70 -9.31
CA HIS A 166 9.26 -5.81 -10.46
C HIS A 166 7.93 -5.10 -10.22
N GLY A 167 7.39 -5.14 -8.99
CA GLY A 167 6.20 -4.37 -8.59
C GLY A 167 6.40 -2.89 -8.87
N TYR A 168 7.43 -2.28 -8.30
CA TYR A 168 7.76 -0.87 -8.53
C TYR A 168 7.99 -0.55 -10.01
N GLY A 169 8.80 -1.35 -10.73
CA GLY A 169 9.07 -1.12 -12.14
C GLY A 169 7.81 -1.16 -13.01
N TRP A 170 6.99 -2.19 -12.87
CA TRP A 170 5.73 -2.29 -13.59
C TRP A 170 4.68 -1.29 -13.11
N GLY A 171 4.69 -0.91 -11.83
CA GLY A 171 3.86 0.15 -11.28
C GLY A 171 4.09 1.46 -12.01
N TYR A 172 5.34 1.90 -12.14
CA TYR A 172 5.67 3.14 -12.87
C TYR A 172 5.32 3.07 -14.36
N ILE A 173 5.71 1.99 -15.05
CA ILE A 173 5.44 1.84 -16.48
C ILE A 173 3.92 1.75 -16.73
N GLY A 174 3.22 0.92 -15.98
CA GLY A 174 1.80 0.67 -16.19
C GLY A 174 0.92 1.87 -15.83
N SER A 175 1.26 2.62 -14.80
CA SER A 175 0.52 3.83 -14.41
C SER A 175 0.68 5.00 -15.39
N THR A 176 1.72 4.98 -16.22
CA THR A 176 1.91 5.98 -17.27
C THR A 176 0.78 5.91 -18.32
N VAL A 177 0.23 4.73 -18.59
CA VAL A 177 -0.85 4.56 -19.57
C VAL A 177 -2.12 5.37 -19.19
N PRO A 178 -2.77 5.14 -18.04
CA PRO A 178 -3.93 5.92 -17.64
C PRO A 178 -3.59 7.39 -17.43
N PHE A 179 -2.37 7.72 -17.00
CA PHE A 179 -1.93 9.10 -16.84
C PHE A 179 -1.88 9.83 -18.18
N ILE A 180 -1.30 9.24 -19.23
CA ILE A 180 -1.30 9.82 -20.59
C ILE A 180 -2.72 10.01 -21.10
N VAL A 181 -3.61 9.02 -20.89
CA VAL A 181 -5.02 9.14 -21.27
C VAL A 181 -5.70 10.32 -20.55
N CYS A 182 -5.46 10.48 -19.25
CA CYS A 182 -6.00 11.60 -18.46
C CYS A 182 -5.47 12.94 -18.96
N ILE A 183 -4.17 13.07 -19.22
CA ILE A 183 -3.55 14.29 -19.71
C ILE A 183 -4.07 14.63 -21.11
N ALA A 184 -4.14 13.66 -22.01
CA ALA A 184 -4.70 13.84 -23.35
C ALA A 184 -6.18 14.29 -23.29
N LEU A 185 -6.97 13.74 -22.37
CA LEU A 185 -8.35 14.13 -22.15
C LEU A 185 -8.46 15.57 -21.62
N ILE A 186 -7.62 15.95 -20.65
CA ILE A 186 -7.66 17.28 -20.02
C ILE A 186 -7.29 18.38 -21.04
N PHE A 187 -6.28 18.16 -21.85
CA PHE A 187 -5.82 19.16 -22.83
C PHE A 187 -6.55 19.07 -24.18
N GLY A 188 -6.90 17.87 -24.63
CA GLY A 188 -7.52 17.65 -25.93
C GLY A 188 -9.06 17.67 -25.88
N GLY A 189 -9.66 17.27 -24.76
CA GLY A 189 -11.10 17.16 -24.62
C GLY A 189 -11.88 18.43 -24.92
N PRO A 190 -11.46 19.62 -24.47
CA PRO A 190 -12.12 20.88 -24.78
C PRO A 190 -12.14 21.26 -26.29
N ALA A 191 -11.20 20.73 -27.09
CA ALA A 191 -11.15 20.94 -28.52
C ALA A 191 -12.11 20.01 -29.30
N LEU A 192 -12.70 19.01 -28.65
CA LEU A 192 -13.63 18.10 -29.26
C LEU A 192 -15.06 18.72 -29.39
N PRO A 193 -15.83 18.36 -30.41
CA PRO A 193 -17.15 18.96 -30.66
C PRO A 193 -18.24 18.60 -29.67
N PHE A 194 -17.89 17.96 -28.54
CA PHE A 194 -18.84 17.49 -27.54
C PHE A 194 -19.09 18.50 -26.39
N GLY A 195 -18.53 19.71 -26.44
CA GLY A 195 -18.72 20.74 -25.41
C GLY A 195 -18.10 20.41 -24.04
N TRP A 196 -17.09 19.58 -24.04
CA TRP A 196 -16.39 19.22 -22.79
C TRP A 196 -15.56 20.39 -22.27
N THR A 197 -15.64 20.64 -20.99
CA THR A 197 -14.80 21.65 -20.33
C THR A 197 -13.56 20.99 -19.73
N THR A 198 -12.47 21.73 -19.57
CA THR A 198 -11.25 21.24 -18.88
C THR A 198 -11.58 20.68 -17.49
N THR A 199 -12.48 21.35 -16.75
CA THR A 199 -12.97 20.89 -15.46
C THR A 199 -13.70 19.53 -15.56
N GLY A 200 -14.55 19.37 -16.56
CA GLY A 200 -15.26 18.11 -16.83
C GLY A 200 -14.29 16.98 -17.16
N CYS A 201 -13.31 17.24 -18.03
CA CYS A 201 -12.26 16.29 -18.39
C CYS A 201 -11.41 15.89 -17.18
N THR A 202 -11.07 16.85 -16.31
CA THR A 202 -10.32 16.57 -15.07
C THR A 202 -11.14 15.68 -14.12
N ARG A 203 -12.44 15.94 -13.96
CA ARG A 203 -13.34 15.08 -13.17
C ARG A 203 -13.45 13.67 -13.76
N ALA A 204 -13.55 13.55 -15.09
CA ALA A 204 -13.54 12.25 -15.76
C ALA A 204 -12.23 11.48 -15.52
N SER A 205 -11.10 12.18 -15.41
CA SER A 205 -9.79 11.57 -15.11
C SER A 205 -9.77 10.89 -13.73
N PHE A 206 -10.49 11.40 -12.73
CA PHE A 206 -10.63 10.74 -11.42
C PHE A 206 -11.36 9.40 -11.54
N ILE A 207 -12.42 9.36 -12.36
CA ILE A 207 -13.16 8.11 -12.61
C ILE A 207 -12.32 7.11 -13.38
N ILE A 208 -11.61 7.55 -14.44
CA ILE A 208 -10.70 6.70 -15.21
C ILE A 208 -9.65 6.06 -14.29
N THR A 209 -9.05 6.86 -13.41
CA THR A 209 -8.04 6.38 -12.44
C THR A 209 -8.65 5.40 -11.44
N ALA A 210 -9.84 5.67 -10.93
CA ALA A 210 -10.54 4.76 -10.01
C ALA A 210 -10.86 3.41 -10.67
N VAL A 211 -11.38 3.43 -11.90
CA VAL A 211 -11.67 2.22 -12.68
C VAL A 211 -10.39 1.43 -12.96
N TRP A 212 -9.32 2.12 -13.34
CA TRP A 212 -8.01 1.51 -13.55
C TRP A 212 -7.52 0.81 -12.27
N TRP A 213 -7.57 1.50 -11.15
CA TRP A 213 -7.15 0.95 -9.86
C TRP A 213 -7.96 -0.30 -9.49
N VAL A 214 -9.29 -0.26 -9.64
CA VAL A 214 -10.15 -1.43 -9.43
C VAL A 214 -9.77 -2.59 -10.36
N ALA A 215 -9.63 -2.34 -11.66
CA ALA A 215 -9.35 -3.39 -12.65
C ALA A 215 -8.06 -4.15 -12.33
N PHE A 216 -7.00 -3.44 -11.94
CA PHE A 216 -5.70 -4.03 -11.64
C PHE A 216 -5.60 -4.60 -10.20
N THR A 217 -6.58 -4.33 -9.35
CA THR A 217 -6.68 -4.93 -8.00
C THR A 217 -7.37 -6.30 -8.03
N ILE A 218 -8.29 -6.57 -8.96
CA ILE A 218 -9.04 -7.83 -9.06
C ILE A 218 -8.14 -9.07 -9.07
N PRO A 219 -7.02 -9.13 -9.85
CA PRO A 219 -6.14 -10.30 -9.87
C PRO A 219 -5.53 -10.62 -8.51
N LEU A 220 -5.15 -9.59 -7.73
CA LEU A 220 -4.62 -9.77 -6.38
C LEU A 220 -5.69 -10.38 -5.47
N ILE A 221 -6.87 -9.77 -5.40
CA ILE A 221 -7.98 -10.21 -4.53
C ILE A 221 -8.36 -11.67 -4.84
N SER A 222 -8.41 -12.04 -6.12
CA SER A 222 -8.84 -13.37 -6.56
C SER A 222 -7.87 -14.49 -6.20
N SER A 223 -6.62 -14.18 -5.91
CA SER A 223 -5.56 -15.18 -5.71
C SER A 223 -4.92 -15.16 -4.34
N TYR A 224 -5.15 -14.11 -3.57
CA TYR A 224 -4.51 -13.96 -2.28
C TYR A 224 -5.06 -14.94 -1.24
N ARG A 225 -4.14 -15.57 -0.49
CA ARG A 225 -4.43 -16.37 0.72
C ARG A 225 -3.39 -15.99 1.77
N GLN A 226 -3.86 -15.66 2.97
CA GLN A 226 -2.97 -15.39 4.10
C GLN A 226 -2.42 -16.71 4.62
N GLU A 227 -1.11 -16.90 4.50
CA GLU A 227 -0.39 -18.11 4.95
C GLU A 227 0.37 -17.83 6.26
N HIS A 228 0.87 -16.59 6.44
CA HIS A 228 1.65 -16.20 7.61
C HIS A 228 0.85 -15.26 8.52
N TYR A 229 0.77 -15.63 9.80
CA TYR A 229 0.14 -14.82 10.86
C TYR A 229 0.78 -15.15 12.21
N ARG A 230 0.82 -14.15 13.11
CA ARG A 230 1.39 -14.29 14.46
C ARG A 230 0.33 -14.47 15.53
N ALA A 231 -0.89 -14.04 15.28
CA ALA A 231 -1.99 -14.09 16.22
C ALA A 231 -3.25 -14.63 15.56
N THR A 232 -4.07 -15.34 16.33
CA THR A 232 -5.39 -15.79 15.90
C THR A 232 -6.39 -14.65 15.96
N ARG A 233 -7.52 -14.77 15.26
CA ARG A 233 -8.55 -13.72 15.20
C ARG A 233 -9.09 -13.34 16.58
N ASP A 234 -9.18 -14.29 17.49
CA ASP A 234 -9.66 -14.04 18.86
C ASP A 234 -8.70 -13.18 19.68
N GLN A 235 -7.43 -13.04 19.23
CA GLN A 235 -6.40 -12.24 19.87
C GLN A 235 -6.27 -10.82 19.30
N LEU A 236 -7.15 -10.42 18.35
CA LEU A 236 -7.07 -9.09 17.71
C LEU A 236 -7.04 -7.95 18.73
N GLY A 237 -7.95 -7.97 19.72
CA GLY A 237 -8.01 -6.93 20.74
C GLY A 237 -6.76 -6.86 21.62
N THR A 238 -6.17 -8.01 21.92
CA THR A 238 -4.91 -8.10 22.68
C THR A 238 -3.71 -7.62 21.88
N ALA A 239 -3.66 -7.97 20.59
CA ALA A 239 -2.60 -7.53 19.68
C ALA A 239 -2.61 -6.00 19.52
N VAL A 240 -3.77 -5.41 19.26
CA VAL A 240 -3.96 -3.95 19.16
C VAL A 240 -3.57 -3.24 20.46
N ARG A 241 -4.03 -3.74 21.62
CA ARG A 241 -3.69 -3.16 22.93
C ARG A 241 -2.20 -3.29 23.25
N GLY A 242 -1.56 -4.40 22.85
CA GLY A 242 -0.13 -4.62 22.97
C GLY A 242 0.65 -3.56 22.20
N THR A 243 0.28 -3.30 20.95
CA THR A 243 0.92 -2.30 20.09
C THR A 243 0.85 -0.90 20.69
N PHE A 244 -0.29 -0.47 21.21
CA PHE A 244 -0.38 0.84 21.88
C PHE A 244 0.51 0.94 23.11
N ARG A 245 0.64 -0.14 23.88
CA ARG A 245 1.52 -0.18 25.06
C ARG A 245 3.00 -0.11 24.65
N GLU A 246 3.39 -0.81 23.60
CA GLU A 246 4.74 -0.80 23.04
C GLU A 246 5.10 0.57 22.47
N LEU A 247 4.19 1.20 21.72
CA LEU A 247 4.35 2.56 21.20
C LEU A 247 4.55 3.57 22.32
N GLY A 248 3.72 3.51 23.37
CA GLY A 248 3.86 4.38 24.53
C GLY A 248 5.20 4.15 25.25
N GLY A 249 5.67 2.91 25.33
CA GLY A 249 6.98 2.54 25.88
C GLY A 249 8.15 3.08 25.04
N THR A 250 8.05 2.93 23.74
CA THR A 250 9.07 3.41 22.78
C THR A 250 9.12 4.94 22.77
N PHE A 251 7.98 5.61 22.72
CA PHE A 251 7.90 7.07 22.80
C PHE A 251 8.53 7.60 24.10
N ARG A 252 8.21 6.96 25.25
CA ARG A 252 8.82 7.31 26.53
C ARG A 252 10.35 7.10 26.53
N LYS A 253 10.86 6.03 25.88
CA LYS A 253 12.29 5.79 25.74
C LYS A 253 12.97 6.87 24.88
N ILE A 254 12.36 7.27 23.75
CA ILE A 254 12.87 8.31 22.86
C ILE A 254 12.93 9.66 23.58
N VAL A 255 11.84 10.06 24.25
CA VAL A 255 11.78 11.33 25.00
C VAL A 255 12.79 11.36 26.16
N ARG A 256 13.07 10.19 26.79
CA ARG A 256 14.00 10.09 27.91
C ARG A 256 15.46 9.96 27.48
N ASN A 257 15.73 9.70 26.22
CA ASN A 257 17.08 9.51 25.70
C ASN A 257 17.68 10.84 25.25
N LYS A 258 18.28 11.58 26.22
CA LYS A 258 18.96 12.87 26.01
C LYS A 258 19.94 12.92 24.83
N PRO A 259 20.75 11.86 24.52
CA PRO A 259 21.69 11.90 23.40
C PRO A 259 21.06 12.13 22.03
N LEU A 260 19.81 11.67 21.79
CA LEU A 260 19.12 11.87 20.51
C LEU A 260 18.75 13.34 20.25
N TRP A 261 18.61 14.16 21.29
CA TRP A 261 18.35 15.60 21.18
C TRP A 261 19.63 16.41 20.96
N MET A 262 20.79 15.89 21.36
CA MET A 262 22.09 16.57 21.20
C MET A 262 22.57 16.49 19.74
N PHE A 263 22.30 15.42 19.00
CA PHE A 263 22.64 15.32 17.56
C PHE A 263 21.90 16.34 16.69
N ARG A 264 20.75 16.86 17.13
CA ARG A 264 19.97 17.86 16.39
C ARG A 264 20.48 19.29 16.57
N SER A 265 21.28 19.57 17.61
CA SER A 265 21.81 20.91 17.89
C SER A 265 23.14 21.21 17.21
N GLU A 266 23.83 20.21 16.68
CA GLU A 266 25.15 20.40 16.02
C GLU A 266 25.04 20.66 14.51
N GLU A 267 23.88 20.48 13.88
CA GLU A 267 23.67 20.79 12.44
C GLU A 267 23.31 22.26 12.18
N HIS A 268 23.28 23.13 13.19
CA HIS A 268 22.92 24.55 13.04
C HIS A 268 24.00 25.53 13.54
N THR A 269 25.28 25.12 13.47
CA THR A 269 26.39 26.09 13.66
C THR A 269 27.30 26.13 12.47
#